data_fdb02512f6f9f8c3f44985bf68645a11
#
_entry.id   fdb02512f6f9f8c3f44985bf68645a11
#
_cell.length_a   1.000
_cell.length_b   1.000
_cell.length_c   1.000
_cell.angle_alpha   90.00
_cell.angle_beta   90.00
_cell.angle_gamma   90.00
#
_symmetry.space_group_name_H-M   'P 1'
#
loop_
_entity.id
_entity.type
_entity.pdbx_description
1 polymer ?
#
loop_
_entity_poly.entity_id
_entity_poly.type
_entity_poly.pdbx_seq_one_letter_code
_entity_poly.pdbx_strand_id
1 'polypeptide(L)'
;MEAAVRDFIKTNEPVTSERLYDTNDFGIKPAMIRWELSALSDAGYFSQKHPSGGRIPTDKAYRFLAEHFLLEEPKRESKVSAFRELEADFRKGERKSFVEEVAEEFGLLGVGFLPGGGEFFGSGLEGLLEQLDTMSKEDLVEVVRDFEMLPERIMENKSWWEKEKEWPRVFVGQSPVTRSPHVSVFATYLRCEPGNFLVITIGPKRMDYTRPIRFLKSLERSVGN
;
A
#
# COMPACT_ATOMS: atom_id res chain seq x y z
N MET A 1 -12.38 -1.76 14.12
CA MET A 1 -12.11 -2.14 12.73
C MET A 1 -10.63 -2.32 12.43
N GLU A 2 -9.77 -1.34 12.69
CA GLU A 2 -8.32 -1.40 12.45
C GLU A 2 -7.68 -2.68 13.03
N ALA A 3 -7.90 -2.97 14.31
CA ALA A 3 -7.37 -4.18 14.95
C ALA A 3 -7.77 -5.47 14.22
N ALA A 4 -8.99 -5.56 13.72
CA ALA A 4 -9.46 -6.72 12.97
C ALA A 4 -8.77 -6.85 11.59
N VAL A 5 -8.55 -5.74 10.88
CA VAL A 5 -7.81 -5.77 9.60
C VAL A 5 -6.34 -6.13 9.85
N ARG A 6 -5.70 -5.54 10.88
CA ARG A 6 -4.31 -5.87 11.25
C ARG A 6 -4.15 -7.34 11.68
N ASP A 7 -5.11 -7.88 12.43
CA ASP A 7 -5.13 -9.30 12.80
C ASP A 7 -5.14 -10.20 11.56
N PHE A 8 -6.01 -9.90 10.58
CA PHE A 8 -6.05 -10.64 9.32
C PHE A 8 -4.75 -10.50 8.51
N ILE A 9 -4.20 -9.29 8.41
CA ILE A 9 -2.91 -9.06 7.72
C ILE A 9 -1.82 -9.95 8.33
N LYS A 10 -1.76 -10.02 9.65
CA LYS A 10 -0.73 -10.77 10.38
C LYS A 10 -0.90 -12.29 10.27
N THR A 11 -2.13 -12.79 10.37
CA THR A 11 -2.39 -14.23 10.52
C THR A 11 -2.79 -14.94 9.23
N ASN A 12 -3.32 -14.20 8.25
CA ASN A 12 -3.99 -14.72 7.06
C ASN A 12 -5.20 -15.64 7.38
N GLU A 13 -5.73 -15.56 8.59
CA GLU A 13 -6.87 -16.36 9.05
C GLU A 13 -8.11 -15.47 9.20
N PRO A 14 -9.32 -15.99 8.92
CA PRO A 14 -10.55 -15.24 9.14
C PRO A 14 -10.63 -14.72 10.58
N VAL A 15 -10.99 -13.47 10.75
CA VAL A 15 -11.05 -12.76 12.03
C VAL A 15 -12.19 -13.29 12.88
N THR A 16 -11.92 -13.65 14.13
CA THR A 16 -12.95 -14.09 15.12
C THR A 16 -12.99 -13.15 16.33
N SER A 17 -14.15 -13.11 17.00
CA SER A 17 -14.33 -12.31 18.21
C SER A 17 -13.47 -12.81 19.37
N GLU A 18 -13.25 -14.10 19.46
CA GLU A 18 -12.43 -14.73 20.49
C GLU A 18 -10.96 -14.28 20.32
N ARG A 19 -10.38 -14.46 19.12
CA ARG A 19 -9.00 -14.07 18.87
C ARG A 19 -8.76 -12.58 19.07
N LEU A 20 -9.70 -11.73 18.64
CA LEU A 20 -9.61 -10.29 18.87
C LEU A 20 -9.65 -9.95 20.36
N TYR A 21 -10.46 -10.65 21.14
CA TYR A 21 -10.52 -10.46 22.57
C TYR A 21 -9.23 -10.87 23.28
N ASP A 22 -8.65 -12.01 22.87
CA ASP A 22 -7.43 -12.55 23.47
C ASP A 22 -6.18 -11.71 23.13
N THR A 23 -6.18 -11.05 21.98
CA THR A 23 -5.01 -10.30 21.47
C THR A 23 -5.08 -8.79 21.70
N ASN A 24 -6.24 -8.28 22.13
CA ASN A 24 -6.43 -6.83 22.33
C ASN A 24 -7.26 -6.57 23.59
N ASP A 25 -6.90 -5.55 24.32
CA ASP A 25 -7.70 -5.03 25.42
C ASP A 25 -8.65 -3.92 24.94
N PHE A 26 -9.88 -4.32 24.59
CA PHE A 26 -10.92 -3.37 24.20
C PHE A 26 -11.81 -2.92 25.38
N GLY A 27 -11.62 -3.45 26.56
CA GLY A 27 -12.49 -3.19 27.71
C GLY A 27 -13.94 -3.71 27.54
N ILE A 28 -14.23 -4.53 26.54
CA ILE A 28 -15.55 -5.08 26.22
C ILE A 28 -15.50 -6.62 26.09
N LYS A 29 -16.62 -7.28 26.33
CA LYS A 29 -16.71 -8.76 26.26
C LYS A 29 -16.74 -9.29 24.82
N PRO A 30 -16.35 -10.56 24.58
CA PRO A 30 -16.36 -11.18 23.24
C PRO A 30 -17.71 -11.07 22.50
N ALA A 31 -18.82 -11.12 23.23
CA ALA A 31 -20.15 -10.98 22.65
C ALA A 31 -20.36 -9.58 22.01
N MET A 32 -19.81 -8.52 22.63
CA MET A 32 -19.87 -7.17 22.08
C MET A 32 -18.96 -7.05 20.85
N ILE A 33 -17.76 -7.64 20.89
CA ILE A 33 -16.86 -7.69 19.72
C ILE A 33 -17.55 -8.39 18.54
N ARG A 34 -18.27 -9.49 18.81
CA ARG A 34 -19.03 -10.21 17.78
C ARG A 34 -20.12 -9.33 17.17
N TRP A 35 -20.82 -8.57 17.99
CA TRP A 35 -21.85 -7.63 17.53
C TRP A 35 -21.24 -6.52 16.65
N GLU A 36 -20.13 -5.91 17.08
CA GLU A 36 -19.39 -4.91 16.30
C GLU A 36 -18.89 -5.46 14.96
N LEU A 37 -18.33 -6.69 14.96
CA LEU A 37 -17.93 -7.37 13.75
C LEU A 37 -19.12 -7.64 12.81
N SER A 38 -20.32 -7.92 13.35
CA SER A 38 -21.52 -8.08 12.56
C SER A 38 -21.92 -6.75 11.90
N ALA A 39 -21.97 -5.68 12.67
CA ALA A 39 -22.27 -4.34 12.15
C ALA A 39 -21.28 -3.90 11.06
N LEU A 40 -20.00 -4.21 11.23
CA LEU A 40 -18.98 -3.95 10.20
C LEU A 40 -19.18 -4.80 8.94
N SER A 41 -19.68 -6.04 9.08
CA SER A 41 -20.02 -6.89 7.93
C SER A 41 -21.26 -6.37 7.20
N ASP A 42 -22.30 -5.96 7.92
CA ASP A 42 -23.50 -5.34 7.35
C ASP A 42 -23.19 -4.03 6.62
N ALA A 43 -22.19 -3.29 7.13
CA ALA A 43 -21.66 -2.10 6.48
C ALA A 43 -20.70 -2.40 5.31
N GLY A 44 -20.43 -3.68 4.99
CA GLY A 44 -19.62 -4.10 3.86
C GLY A 44 -18.10 -4.03 4.05
N TYR A 45 -17.61 -3.84 5.28
CA TYR A 45 -16.17 -3.85 5.57
C TYR A 45 -15.60 -5.26 5.69
N PHE A 46 -16.41 -6.23 6.07
CA PHE A 46 -16.00 -7.64 6.15
C PHE A 46 -16.99 -8.52 5.39
N SER A 47 -16.47 -9.59 4.80
CA SER A 47 -17.25 -10.68 4.24
C SER A 47 -17.20 -11.90 5.16
N GLN A 48 -18.25 -12.70 5.17
CA GLN A 48 -18.34 -13.94 5.92
C GLN A 48 -18.82 -15.06 4.98
N LYS A 49 -17.97 -16.05 4.73
CA LYS A 49 -18.30 -17.16 3.82
C LYS A 49 -19.32 -18.14 4.44
N HIS A 50 -19.29 -18.31 5.77
CA HIS A 50 -20.19 -19.18 6.52
C HIS A 50 -20.62 -18.52 7.83
N PRO A 51 -21.86 -18.70 8.30
CA PRO A 51 -22.36 -18.08 9.53
C PRO A 51 -21.54 -18.36 10.79
N SER A 52 -20.91 -19.55 10.87
CA SER A 52 -20.01 -19.95 11.97
C SER A 52 -18.54 -19.61 11.70
N GLY A 53 -18.21 -19.14 10.51
CA GLY A 53 -16.85 -18.79 10.13
C GLY A 53 -16.44 -17.40 10.61
N GLY A 54 -15.12 -17.15 10.66
CA GLY A 54 -14.58 -15.83 10.87
C GLY A 54 -14.88 -14.88 9.68
N ARG A 55 -14.45 -13.66 9.79
CA ARG A 55 -14.68 -12.59 8.81
C ARG A 55 -13.39 -12.20 8.08
N ILE A 56 -13.51 -11.92 6.79
CA ILE A 56 -12.40 -11.55 5.91
C ILE A 56 -12.57 -10.08 5.50
N PRO A 57 -11.55 -9.21 5.65
CA PRO A 57 -11.63 -7.83 5.20
C PRO A 57 -11.92 -7.72 3.71
N THR A 58 -12.77 -6.78 3.34
CA THR A 58 -13.04 -6.41 1.94
C THR A 58 -12.11 -5.28 1.51
N ASP A 59 -12.10 -4.92 0.22
CA ASP A 59 -11.37 -3.76 -0.28
C ASP A 59 -11.79 -2.47 0.43
N LYS A 60 -13.05 -2.37 0.85
CA LYS A 60 -13.55 -1.25 1.65
C LYS A 60 -12.84 -1.12 2.99
N ALA A 61 -12.55 -2.24 3.66
CA ALA A 61 -11.81 -2.24 4.93
C ALA A 61 -10.35 -1.81 4.74
N TYR A 62 -9.69 -2.28 3.70
CA TYR A 62 -8.31 -1.87 3.39
C TYR A 62 -8.22 -0.40 2.98
N ARG A 63 -9.17 0.12 2.18
CA ARG A 63 -9.24 1.55 1.84
C ARG A 63 -9.41 2.41 3.07
N PHE A 64 -10.33 2.04 3.96
CA PHE A 64 -10.49 2.76 5.23
C PHE A 64 -9.20 2.77 6.07
N LEU A 65 -8.49 1.63 6.13
CA LEU A 65 -7.21 1.55 6.83
C LEU A 65 -6.15 2.47 6.20
N ALA A 66 -6.05 2.47 4.88
CA ALA A 66 -5.14 3.34 4.14
C ALA A 66 -5.46 4.83 4.38
N GLU A 67 -6.73 5.23 4.27
CA GLU A 67 -7.20 6.59 4.54
C GLU A 67 -6.89 7.03 5.98
N HIS A 68 -7.10 6.14 6.95
CA HIS A 68 -6.76 6.41 8.34
C HIS A 68 -5.27 6.74 8.51
N PHE A 69 -4.37 5.96 7.91
CA PHE A 69 -2.93 6.24 7.98
C PHE A 69 -2.50 7.45 7.14
N LEU A 70 -3.21 7.74 6.06
CA LEU A 70 -2.98 8.98 5.31
C LEU A 70 -3.34 10.22 6.12
N LEU A 71 -4.34 10.15 7.00
CA LEU A 71 -4.73 11.25 7.88
C LEU A 71 -3.88 11.35 9.16
N GLU A 72 -3.26 10.25 9.60
CA GLU A 72 -2.40 10.28 10.79
C GLU A 72 -1.17 11.17 10.58
N GLU A 73 -0.98 12.12 11.48
CA GLU A 73 0.28 12.86 11.58
C GLU A 73 1.39 11.94 12.13
N PRO A 74 2.55 11.83 11.47
CA PRO A 74 3.65 11.03 12.00
C PRO A 74 4.14 11.62 13.32
N LYS A 75 4.20 10.78 14.34
CA LYS A 75 4.74 11.16 15.67
C LYS A 75 6.17 11.71 15.50
N ARG A 76 6.48 12.79 16.21
CA ARG A 76 7.77 13.53 16.09
C ARG A 76 9.01 12.65 16.24
N GLU A 77 8.94 11.60 17.05
CA GLU A 77 10.07 10.70 17.34
C GLU A 77 10.39 9.69 16.23
N SER A 78 9.43 9.33 15.39
CA SER A 78 9.65 8.43 14.26
C SER A 78 10.19 9.13 12.99
N LYS A 79 10.40 10.43 13.06
CA LYS A 79 10.70 11.29 11.89
C LYS A 79 12.10 11.14 11.32
N VAL A 80 13.05 10.55 12.03
CA VAL A 80 14.43 10.95 11.77
C VAL A 80 15.36 9.84 11.28
N SER A 81 15.10 8.56 11.47
CA SER A 81 16.13 7.56 11.14
C SER A 81 15.76 6.50 10.09
N ALA A 82 14.50 6.06 10.05
CA ALA A 82 14.14 4.87 9.27
C ALA A 82 14.30 5.02 7.74
N PHE A 83 14.17 6.25 7.19
CA PHE A 83 14.19 6.46 5.74
C PHE A 83 15.26 7.46 5.29
N ARG A 84 16.21 7.81 6.16
CA ARG A 84 17.26 8.81 5.85
C ARG A 84 18.16 8.41 4.69
N GLU A 85 18.50 7.15 4.61
CA GLU A 85 19.38 6.65 3.54
C GLU A 85 18.66 6.74 2.20
N LEU A 86 17.43 6.25 2.10
CA LEU A 86 16.59 6.36 0.91
C LEU A 86 16.37 7.82 0.48
N GLU A 87 16.10 8.72 1.43
CA GLU A 87 15.94 10.15 1.14
C GLU A 87 17.27 10.79 0.67
N ALA A 88 18.41 10.35 1.22
CA ALA A 88 19.72 10.83 0.81
C ALA A 88 20.06 10.40 -0.61
N ASP A 89 19.78 9.16 -0.98
CA ASP A 89 20.04 8.64 -2.33
C ASP A 89 19.11 9.28 -3.36
N PHE A 90 17.86 9.52 -2.96
CA PHE A 90 16.98 10.35 -3.80
C PHE A 90 17.58 11.72 -4.09
N ARG A 91 18.17 12.43 -3.09
CA ARG A 91 18.77 13.75 -3.25
C ARG A 91 20.07 13.74 -4.08
N LYS A 92 20.80 12.64 -4.08
CA LYS A 92 21.98 12.46 -4.95
C LYS A 92 21.61 12.39 -6.44
N GLY A 93 20.34 12.17 -6.77
CA GLY A 93 19.87 12.06 -8.14
C GLY A 93 19.99 10.66 -8.74
N GLU A 94 20.42 9.68 -7.98
CA GLU A 94 20.59 8.29 -8.42
C GLU A 94 19.24 7.55 -8.46
N ARG A 95 18.36 7.97 -9.38
CA ARG A 95 16.95 7.55 -9.44
C ARG A 95 16.76 6.04 -9.54
N LYS A 96 17.61 5.35 -10.29
CA LYS A 96 17.56 3.90 -10.44
C LYS A 96 17.90 3.20 -9.12
N SER A 97 19.02 3.54 -8.50
CA SER A 97 19.46 2.98 -7.22
C SER A 97 18.41 3.22 -6.12
N PHE A 98 17.88 4.44 -6.05
CA PHE A 98 16.79 4.76 -5.14
C PHE A 98 15.57 3.82 -5.28
N VAL A 99 15.14 3.51 -6.53
CA VAL A 99 14.01 2.60 -6.77
C VAL A 99 14.35 1.16 -6.36
N GLU A 100 15.58 0.71 -6.63
CA GLU A 100 16.08 -0.60 -6.22
C GLU A 100 16.08 -0.74 -4.69
N GLU A 101 16.59 0.24 -3.98
CA GLU A 101 16.64 0.28 -2.52
C GLU A 101 15.23 0.36 -1.89
N VAL A 102 14.32 1.15 -2.48
CA VAL A 102 12.90 1.19 -2.05
C VAL A 102 12.26 -0.19 -2.20
N ALA A 103 12.50 -0.87 -3.31
CA ALA A 103 11.95 -2.21 -3.53
C ALA A 103 12.49 -3.21 -2.50
N GLU A 104 13.78 -3.17 -2.19
CA GLU A 104 14.44 -4.05 -1.21
C GLU A 104 13.95 -3.75 0.21
N GLU A 105 13.96 -2.48 0.64
CA GLU A 105 13.58 -2.05 2.00
C GLU A 105 12.15 -2.47 2.38
N PHE A 106 11.23 -2.43 1.42
CA PHE A 106 9.82 -2.78 1.66
C PHE A 106 9.45 -4.20 1.22
N GLY A 107 10.31 -4.88 0.46
CA GLY A 107 9.98 -6.16 -0.19
C GLY A 107 8.80 -6.01 -1.17
N LEU A 108 8.70 -4.87 -1.85
CA LEU A 108 7.62 -4.52 -2.76
C LEU A 108 8.17 -4.26 -4.17
N LEU A 109 7.29 -4.27 -5.17
CA LEU A 109 7.65 -3.72 -6.47
C LEU A 109 7.78 -2.19 -6.37
N GLY A 110 8.99 -1.70 -6.55
CA GLY A 110 9.31 -0.27 -6.65
C GLY A 110 9.29 0.21 -8.09
N VAL A 111 8.71 1.38 -8.33
CA VAL A 111 8.65 2.03 -9.64
C VAL A 111 8.97 3.51 -9.50
N GLY A 112 9.83 4.00 -10.38
CA GLY A 112 10.15 5.41 -10.56
C GLY A 112 9.87 5.84 -11.99
N PHE A 113 9.37 7.05 -12.17
CA PHE A 113 9.11 7.61 -13.49
C PHE A 113 9.45 9.10 -13.56
N LEU A 114 10.22 9.48 -14.59
CA LEU A 114 10.57 10.86 -14.90
C LEU A 114 9.68 11.39 -16.04
N PRO A 115 8.63 12.19 -15.74
CA PRO A 115 7.67 12.63 -16.77
C PRO A 115 8.27 13.46 -17.89
N GLY A 116 9.35 14.21 -17.61
CA GLY A 116 10.03 15.08 -18.58
C GLY A 116 10.81 14.32 -19.65
N GLY A 117 11.44 13.18 -19.27
CA GLY A 117 12.25 12.35 -20.17
C GLY A 117 11.55 11.05 -20.60
N GLY A 118 10.43 10.68 -19.97
CA GLY A 118 9.80 9.39 -20.19
C GLY A 118 10.59 8.19 -19.63
N GLU A 119 11.56 8.44 -18.76
CA GLU A 119 12.39 7.40 -18.17
C GLU A 119 11.63 6.63 -17.11
N PHE A 120 11.69 5.29 -17.20
CA PHE A 120 11.05 4.36 -16.29
C PHE A 120 12.08 3.49 -15.59
N PHE A 121 11.93 3.32 -14.29
CA PHE A 121 12.74 2.44 -13.44
C PHE A 121 11.79 1.49 -12.71
N GLY A 122 12.09 0.20 -12.69
CA GLY A 122 11.31 -0.81 -11.98
C GLY A 122 12.21 -1.85 -11.34
N SER A 123 11.91 -2.25 -10.10
CA SER A 123 12.64 -3.26 -9.34
C SER A 123 11.70 -3.99 -8.38
N GLY A 124 12.02 -5.25 -8.02
CA GLY A 124 11.33 -6.00 -6.97
C GLY A 124 10.11 -6.80 -7.44
N LEU A 125 9.95 -7.07 -8.75
CA LEU A 125 8.84 -7.90 -9.26
C LEU A 125 8.88 -9.31 -8.67
N GLU A 126 10.06 -9.93 -8.58
CA GLU A 126 10.22 -11.27 -8.00
C GLU A 126 9.69 -11.31 -6.56
N GLY A 127 10.12 -10.37 -5.70
CA GLY A 127 9.65 -10.29 -4.32
C GLY A 127 8.14 -10.05 -4.18
N LEU A 128 7.53 -9.31 -5.11
CA LEU A 128 6.07 -9.18 -5.17
C LEU A 128 5.41 -10.52 -5.50
N LEU A 129 5.91 -11.25 -6.50
CA LEU A 129 5.34 -12.53 -6.92
C LEU A 129 5.47 -13.60 -5.83
N GLU A 130 6.58 -13.63 -5.08
CA GLU A 130 6.77 -14.52 -3.92
C GLU A 130 5.73 -14.27 -2.83
N GLN A 131 5.33 -13.01 -2.59
CA GLN A 131 4.29 -12.69 -1.62
C GLN A 131 2.86 -13.04 -2.10
N LEU A 132 2.71 -13.32 -3.39
CA LEU A 132 1.46 -13.73 -4.02
C LEU A 132 1.41 -15.25 -4.31
N ASP A 133 2.25 -16.06 -3.67
CA ASP A 133 2.45 -17.48 -3.89
C ASP A 133 1.19 -18.35 -3.77
N THR A 134 0.20 -17.89 -2.99
CA THR A 134 -1.09 -18.58 -2.79
C THR A 134 -2.13 -18.27 -3.86
N MET A 135 -1.79 -17.46 -4.85
CA MET A 135 -2.69 -17.05 -5.92
C MET A 135 -2.75 -18.06 -7.04
N SER A 136 -3.81 -18.01 -7.84
CA SER A 136 -3.89 -18.80 -9.06
C SER A 136 -2.83 -18.36 -10.07
N LYS A 137 -2.47 -19.27 -11.00
CA LYS A 137 -1.53 -18.93 -12.07
C LYS A 137 -2.08 -17.80 -12.95
N GLU A 138 -3.38 -17.79 -13.17
CA GLU A 138 -4.09 -16.78 -13.95
C GLU A 138 -3.97 -15.40 -13.32
N ASP A 139 -4.15 -15.31 -12.00
CA ASP A 139 -4.00 -14.06 -11.24
C ASP A 139 -2.54 -13.55 -11.26
N LEU A 140 -1.56 -14.45 -11.11
CA LEU A 140 -0.14 -14.09 -11.22
C LEU A 140 0.21 -13.56 -12.61
N VAL A 141 -0.32 -14.18 -13.68
CA VAL A 141 -0.14 -13.68 -15.06
C VAL A 141 -0.73 -12.28 -15.23
N GLU A 142 -1.86 -11.98 -14.58
CA GLU A 142 -2.44 -10.63 -14.59
C GLU A 142 -1.51 -9.60 -13.92
N VAL A 143 -0.90 -9.94 -12.78
CA VAL A 143 0.08 -9.09 -12.11
C VAL A 143 1.32 -8.84 -12.98
N VAL A 144 1.85 -9.88 -13.64
CA VAL A 144 2.98 -9.72 -14.57
C VAL A 144 2.61 -8.81 -15.75
N ARG A 145 1.43 -9.01 -16.33
CA ARG A 145 0.92 -8.13 -17.40
C ARG A 145 0.74 -6.68 -16.93
N ASP A 146 0.29 -6.49 -15.70
CA ASP A 146 0.21 -5.15 -15.11
C ASP A 146 1.60 -4.50 -15.06
N PHE A 147 2.63 -5.24 -14.64
CA PHE A 147 4.01 -4.74 -14.61
C PHE A 147 4.52 -4.35 -16.02
N GLU A 148 4.31 -5.19 -17.02
CA GLU A 148 4.71 -4.91 -18.41
C GLU A 148 4.04 -3.65 -18.97
N MET A 149 2.80 -3.38 -18.54
CA MET A 149 2.00 -2.23 -19.00
C MET A 149 2.18 -0.97 -18.15
N LEU A 150 2.96 -1.02 -17.06
CA LEU A 150 3.15 0.14 -16.18
C LEU A 150 3.65 1.39 -16.90
N PRO A 151 4.71 1.33 -17.74
CA PRO A 151 5.23 2.52 -18.43
C PRO A 151 4.14 3.20 -19.28
N GLU A 152 3.40 2.41 -20.07
CA GLU A 152 2.34 2.92 -20.94
C GLU A 152 1.21 3.56 -20.12
N ARG A 153 0.71 2.86 -19.10
CA ARG A 153 -0.40 3.37 -18.26
C ARG A 153 -0.01 4.59 -17.44
N ILE A 154 1.23 4.68 -16.98
CA ILE A 154 1.74 5.87 -16.31
C ILE A 154 1.73 7.06 -17.27
N MET A 155 2.16 6.87 -18.51
CA MET A 155 2.15 7.91 -19.54
C MET A 155 0.73 8.33 -19.92
N GLU A 156 -0.19 7.39 -20.12
CA GLU A 156 -1.60 7.67 -20.41
C GLU A 156 -2.25 8.53 -19.29
N ASN A 157 -1.84 8.32 -18.05
CA ASN A 157 -2.37 9.03 -16.89
C ASN A 157 -1.51 10.24 -16.49
N LYS A 158 -0.50 10.66 -17.28
CA LYS A 158 0.43 11.74 -16.97
C LYS A 158 -0.27 13.02 -16.50
N SER A 159 -1.28 13.46 -17.22
CA SER A 159 -2.02 14.67 -16.90
C SER A 159 -2.74 14.59 -15.54
N TRP A 160 -3.13 13.40 -15.11
CA TRP A 160 -3.74 13.19 -13.80
C TRP A 160 -2.69 13.28 -12.69
N TRP A 161 -1.53 12.61 -12.85
CA TRP A 161 -0.43 12.69 -11.87
C TRP A 161 0.03 14.12 -11.65
N GLU A 162 0.15 14.90 -12.70
CA GLU A 162 0.62 16.29 -12.63
C GLU A 162 -0.40 17.23 -11.99
N LYS A 163 -1.71 16.98 -12.15
CA LYS A 163 -2.78 17.84 -11.63
C LYS A 163 -3.21 17.49 -10.21
N GLU A 164 -3.00 16.24 -9.78
CA GLU A 164 -3.34 15.83 -8.43
C GLU A 164 -2.55 16.63 -7.41
N LYS A 165 -3.21 17.08 -6.34
CA LYS A 165 -2.62 17.93 -5.31
C LYS A 165 -2.45 17.22 -3.97
N GLU A 166 -3.24 16.18 -3.74
CA GLU A 166 -3.24 15.45 -2.48
C GLU A 166 -2.38 14.20 -2.61
N TRP A 167 -1.14 14.29 -2.15
CA TRP A 167 -0.19 13.18 -2.11
C TRP A 167 0.20 12.83 -0.67
N PRO A 168 0.61 11.60 -0.34
CA PRO A 168 0.59 10.42 -1.21
C PRO A 168 -0.82 9.85 -1.42
N ARG A 169 -1.02 9.06 -2.48
CA ARG A 169 -2.24 8.33 -2.79
C ARG A 169 -2.07 6.82 -2.58
N VAL A 170 -3.14 6.17 -2.14
CA VAL A 170 -3.22 4.71 -2.02
C VAL A 170 -4.44 4.19 -2.76
N PHE A 171 -4.21 3.18 -3.60
CA PHE A 171 -5.25 2.48 -4.33
C PHE A 171 -5.27 1.03 -3.87
N VAL A 172 -6.43 0.50 -3.54
CA VAL A 172 -6.62 -0.89 -3.13
C VAL A 172 -7.39 -1.63 -4.22
N GLY A 173 -6.77 -2.65 -4.80
CA GLY A 173 -7.26 -3.31 -6.01
C GLY A 173 -6.94 -2.47 -7.24
N GLN A 174 -7.93 -2.26 -8.11
CA GLN A 174 -7.73 -1.51 -9.36
C GLN A 174 -7.26 -0.07 -9.11
N SER A 175 -6.34 0.38 -9.96
CA SER A 175 -5.73 1.71 -9.90
C SER A 175 -5.56 2.29 -11.32
N PRO A 176 -5.10 3.54 -11.47
CA PRO A 176 -4.75 4.08 -12.78
C PRO A 176 -3.65 3.28 -13.53
N VAL A 177 -2.84 2.52 -12.79
CA VAL A 177 -1.69 1.80 -13.37
C VAL A 177 -1.79 0.28 -13.30
N THR A 178 -2.67 -0.28 -12.46
CA THR A 178 -2.89 -1.73 -12.32
C THR A 178 -4.36 -2.10 -12.50
N ARG A 179 -4.63 -3.26 -13.05
CA ARG A 179 -5.97 -3.84 -13.19
C ARG A 179 -6.21 -4.99 -12.23
N SER A 180 -5.14 -5.64 -11.78
CA SER A 180 -5.23 -6.74 -10.83
C SER A 180 -5.96 -6.30 -9.54
N PRO A 181 -7.00 -7.04 -9.12
CA PRO A 181 -7.70 -6.76 -7.87
C PRO A 181 -6.92 -7.22 -6.64
N HIS A 182 -5.75 -7.81 -6.80
CA HIS A 182 -5.00 -8.48 -5.74
C HIS A 182 -3.87 -7.66 -5.14
N VAL A 183 -3.57 -6.51 -5.75
CA VAL A 183 -2.50 -5.61 -5.32
C VAL A 183 -3.03 -4.30 -4.76
N SER A 184 -2.18 -3.61 -4.02
CA SER A 184 -2.36 -2.22 -3.62
C SER A 184 -1.21 -1.37 -4.16
N VAL A 185 -1.54 -0.17 -4.61
CA VAL A 185 -0.61 0.80 -5.19
C VAL A 185 -0.51 1.99 -4.25
N PHE A 186 0.72 2.36 -3.90
CA PHE A 186 1.05 3.55 -3.12
C PHE A 186 1.85 4.46 -4.03
N ALA A 187 1.44 5.71 -4.17
CA ALA A 187 2.08 6.62 -5.10
C ALA A 187 2.29 8.01 -4.49
N THR A 188 3.38 8.67 -4.86
CA THR A 188 3.59 10.10 -4.61
C THR A 188 4.27 10.75 -5.82
N TYR A 189 3.86 11.99 -6.10
CA TYR A 189 4.41 12.79 -7.18
C TYR A 189 5.22 13.94 -6.61
N LEU A 190 6.53 13.81 -6.74
CA LEU A 190 7.51 14.77 -6.21
C LEU A 190 7.75 15.87 -7.23
N ARG A 191 7.49 17.11 -6.82
CA ARG A 191 7.83 18.31 -7.59
C ARG A 191 9.17 18.81 -7.12
N CYS A 192 10.22 18.50 -7.87
CA CYS A 192 11.61 18.78 -7.46
C CYS A 192 12.51 19.10 -8.66
N GLU A 193 13.62 19.73 -8.40
CA GLU A 193 14.70 19.93 -9.36
C GLU A 193 15.61 18.67 -9.45
N PRO A 194 16.16 18.34 -10.62
CA PRO A 194 16.00 19.03 -11.90
C PRO A 194 14.73 18.67 -12.67
N GLY A 195 13.83 17.85 -12.12
CA GLY A 195 12.59 17.44 -12.75
C GLY A 195 11.70 16.64 -11.83
N ASN A 196 10.40 16.71 -12.05
CA ASN A 196 9.40 15.96 -11.29
C ASN A 196 9.63 14.46 -11.35
N PHE A 197 9.28 13.76 -10.28
CA PHE A 197 9.48 12.32 -10.18
C PHE A 197 8.25 11.65 -9.55
N LEU A 198 7.70 10.66 -10.24
CA LEU A 198 6.62 9.82 -9.72
C LEU A 198 7.25 8.58 -9.06
N VAL A 199 6.96 8.37 -7.78
CA VAL A 199 7.35 7.17 -7.03
C VAL A 199 6.11 6.34 -6.81
N ILE A 200 6.17 5.06 -7.16
CA ILE A 200 5.11 4.09 -6.92
C ILE A 200 5.71 2.87 -6.21
N THR A 201 5.01 2.35 -5.21
CA THR A 201 5.26 1.00 -4.69
C THR A 201 4.00 0.16 -4.83
N ILE A 202 4.16 -1.11 -5.22
CA ILE A 202 3.06 -2.03 -5.44
C ILE A 202 3.31 -3.28 -4.60
N GLY A 203 2.33 -3.67 -3.81
CA GLY A 203 2.37 -4.84 -2.96
C GLY A 203 1.06 -5.60 -2.92
N PRO A 204 1.00 -6.78 -2.26
CA PRO A 204 -0.24 -7.50 -2.08
C PRO A 204 -1.23 -6.68 -1.26
N LYS A 205 -2.54 -6.85 -1.48
CA LYS A 205 -3.55 -6.16 -0.64
C LYS A 205 -3.40 -6.48 0.85
N ARG A 206 -2.99 -7.69 1.17
CA ARG A 206 -2.74 -8.13 2.53
C ARG A 206 -1.30 -7.82 2.95
N MET A 207 -1.02 -6.57 3.25
CA MET A 207 0.29 -6.10 3.71
C MET A 207 0.18 -5.02 4.80
N ASP A 208 1.28 -4.67 5.44
CA ASP A 208 1.32 -3.51 6.32
C ASP A 208 1.35 -2.22 5.51
N TYR A 209 0.25 -1.48 5.55
CA TYR A 209 0.09 -0.18 4.88
C TYR A 209 0.86 0.95 5.55
N THR A 210 1.23 0.77 6.83
CA THR A 210 1.81 1.85 7.66
C THR A 210 3.17 2.29 7.14
N ARG A 211 4.06 1.32 6.83
CA ARG A 211 5.45 1.63 6.44
C ARG A 211 5.52 2.36 5.08
N PRO A 212 4.91 1.87 4.00
CA PRO A 212 4.94 2.56 2.70
C PRO A 212 4.32 3.97 2.77
N ILE A 213 3.18 4.13 3.47
CA ILE A 213 2.53 5.45 3.62
C ILE A 213 3.45 6.43 4.37
N ARG A 214 4.06 6.00 5.48
CA ARG A 214 4.99 6.84 6.24
C ARG A 214 6.20 7.25 5.43
N PHE A 215 6.74 6.33 4.66
CA PHE A 215 7.87 6.60 3.76
C PHE A 215 7.50 7.67 2.72
N LEU A 216 6.41 7.48 1.98
CA LEU A 216 6.01 8.45 0.95
C LEU A 216 5.71 9.83 1.54
N LYS A 217 5.08 9.90 2.73
CA LYS A 217 4.89 11.16 3.46
C LYS A 217 6.22 11.81 3.88
N SER A 218 7.19 11.02 4.30
CA SER A 218 8.52 11.50 4.68
C SER A 218 9.25 12.06 3.47
N LEU A 219 9.23 11.31 2.38
CA LEU A 219 9.86 11.69 1.11
C LEU A 219 9.27 12.99 0.55
N GLU A 220 7.94 13.13 0.52
CA GLU A 220 7.27 14.37 0.08
C GLU A 220 7.70 15.59 0.89
N ARG A 221 7.77 15.45 2.21
CA ARG A 221 8.23 16.54 3.09
C ARG A 221 9.71 16.89 2.91
N SER A 222 10.54 15.88 2.61
CA SER A 222 11.99 16.08 2.46
C SER A 222 12.37 16.72 1.15
N VAL A 223 11.52 16.60 0.12
CA VAL A 223 11.75 17.05 -1.25
C VAL A 223 10.94 18.31 -1.58
N GLY A 224 9.78 18.49 -0.95
CA GLY A 224 8.84 19.60 -1.23
C GLY A 224 9.16 20.93 -0.51
N ASN A 225 10.36 21.06 0.10
CA ASN A 225 10.84 22.29 0.74
C ASN A 225 12.02 22.90 -0.01
#